data_a0bc6044661c36ae2398345bf5b0bbe5
#
_entry.id   a0bc6044661c36ae2398345bf5b0bbe5
#
_cell.length_a   1.000
_cell.length_b   1.000
_cell.length_c   1.000
_cell.angle_alpha   90.00
_cell.angle_beta   90.00
_cell.angle_gamma   90.00
#
_symmetry.space_group_name_H-M   'P 1'
#
loop_
_entity.id
_entity.type
_entity.pdbx_description
1 polymer ?
#
loop_
_entity_poly.entity_id
_entity_poly.type
_entity_poly.pdbx_seq_one_letter_code
_entity_poly.pdbx_strand_id
1 'polypeptide(L)'
;IIRTKAEVKNGKVLNVTLTNVPAFLYKENLTTEVDGREVHYDISFGGSFFALVDIEQFGWHVDPQSIPQLTDFGMKLIEKVNAEVEIRHPELDITTVDLAELYCSTDTPGCDKRNVVIFGDHMADRSPCGTGTSAKLATLYKKGEIKVGQPFVYESFIGSQFKA
;
A
#
# COMPACT_ATOMS: atom_id res chain seq x y z
N ILE A 1 -2.12 16.24 12.94
CA ILE A 1 -2.74 15.57 14.12
C ILE A 1 -3.54 14.39 13.59
N ILE A 2 -3.19 13.17 14.00
CA ILE A 2 -3.95 11.95 13.70
C ILE A 2 -4.96 11.74 14.82
N ARG A 3 -6.20 11.46 14.45
CA ARG A 3 -7.28 11.16 15.40
C ARG A 3 -7.56 9.66 15.42
N THR A 4 -7.67 9.10 16.62
CA THR A 4 -8.05 7.70 16.82
C THR A 4 -9.28 7.61 17.71
N LYS A 5 -10.13 6.63 17.45
CA LYS A 5 -11.31 6.29 18.26
C LYS A 5 -11.27 4.81 18.56
N ALA A 6 -11.17 4.45 19.84
CA ALA A 6 -11.28 3.07 20.30
C ALA A 6 -12.72 2.77 20.73
N GLU A 7 -13.24 1.63 20.27
CA GLU A 7 -14.47 1.05 20.79
C GLU A 7 -14.12 0.04 21.89
N VAL A 8 -14.62 0.30 23.10
CA VAL A 8 -14.32 -0.52 24.27
C VAL A 8 -15.60 -1.11 24.83
N LYS A 9 -15.62 -2.43 25.06
CA LYS A 9 -16.74 -3.13 25.72
C LYS A 9 -16.19 -4.07 26.80
N ASN A 10 -16.73 -3.95 28.01
CA ASN A 10 -16.31 -4.75 29.16
C ASN A 10 -14.80 -4.72 29.43
N GLY A 11 -14.17 -3.53 29.31
CA GLY A 11 -12.73 -3.35 29.51
C GLY A 11 -11.84 -3.90 28.37
N LYS A 12 -12.41 -4.40 27.28
CA LYS A 12 -11.67 -4.88 26.09
C LYS A 12 -11.88 -3.96 24.91
N VAL A 13 -10.81 -3.63 24.22
CA VAL A 13 -10.85 -2.91 22.93
C VAL A 13 -11.36 -3.87 21.86
N LEU A 14 -12.45 -3.51 21.19
CA LEU A 14 -13.03 -4.28 20.09
C LEU A 14 -12.45 -3.87 18.74
N ASN A 15 -12.32 -2.56 18.50
CA ASN A 15 -11.71 -2.00 17.32
C ASN A 15 -11.12 -0.63 17.61
N VAL A 16 -10.23 -0.19 16.71
CA VAL A 16 -9.67 1.16 16.72
C VAL A 16 -9.84 1.74 15.31
N THR A 17 -10.54 2.86 15.23
CA THR A 17 -10.67 3.62 13.99
C THR A 17 -9.62 4.74 13.98
N LEU A 18 -8.89 4.85 12.89
CA LEU A 18 -7.91 5.91 12.65
C LEU A 18 -8.43 6.81 11.52
N THR A 19 -8.47 8.12 11.75
CA THR A 19 -8.68 9.10 10.69
C THR A 19 -7.32 9.57 10.19
N ASN A 20 -6.96 9.13 8.99
CA ASN A 20 -5.66 9.42 8.40
C ASN A 20 -5.61 10.84 7.80
N VAL A 21 -4.42 11.24 7.34
CA VAL A 21 -4.21 12.46 6.55
C VAL A 21 -4.88 12.33 5.17
N PRO A 22 -5.16 13.44 4.46
CA PRO A 22 -5.63 13.38 3.08
C PRO A 22 -4.71 12.52 2.21
N ALA A 23 -5.30 11.64 1.41
CA ALA A 23 -4.60 10.77 0.49
C ALA A 23 -4.96 11.11 -0.95
N PHE A 24 -4.03 10.92 -1.89
CA PHE A 24 -4.24 11.22 -3.30
C PHE A 24 -3.37 10.35 -4.22
N LEU A 25 -3.88 10.08 -5.43
CA LEU A 25 -3.11 9.53 -6.53
C LEU A 25 -2.20 10.64 -7.09
N TYR A 26 -0.89 10.41 -7.10
CA TYR A 26 0.11 11.38 -7.55
C TYR A 26 0.47 11.21 -9.03
N LYS A 27 0.86 10.01 -9.43
CA LYS A 27 1.14 9.62 -10.82
C LYS A 27 0.60 8.22 -11.08
N GLU A 28 0.09 7.98 -12.26
CA GLU A 28 -0.51 6.69 -12.63
C GLU A 28 0.07 6.12 -13.92
N ASN A 29 -0.06 4.80 -14.08
CA ASN A 29 0.34 4.07 -15.30
C ASN A 29 1.81 4.29 -15.67
N LEU A 30 2.68 4.32 -14.67
CA LEU A 30 4.13 4.41 -14.85
C LEU A 30 4.71 3.03 -15.16
N THR A 31 5.86 3.04 -15.82
CA THR A 31 6.64 1.83 -16.09
C THR A 31 8.10 2.05 -15.72
N THR A 32 8.74 1.02 -15.23
CA THR A 32 10.20 0.95 -15.01
C THR A 32 10.69 -0.48 -15.22
N GLU A 33 11.99 -0.72 -15.10
CA GLU A 33 12.57 -2.06 -15.17
C GLU A 33 13.27 -2.42 -13.86
N VAL A 34 12.87 -3.55 -13.27
CA VAL A 34 13.52 -4.13 -12.08
C VAL A 34 13.93 -5.58 -12.39
N ASP A 35 15.22 -5.89 -12.25
CA ASP A 35 15.81 -7.21 -12.53
C ASP A 35 15.44 -7.77 -13.93
N GLY A 36 15.44 -6.90 -14.95
CA GLY A 36 15.10 -7.27 -16.34
C GLY A 36 13.61 -7.50 -16.58
N ARG A 37 12.74 -7.09 -15.65
CA ARG A 37 11.27 -7.19 -15.77
C ARG A 37 10.66 -5.80 -15.90
N GLU A 38 9.80 -5.61 -16.88
CA GLU A 38 8.96 -4.42 -16.93
C GLU A 38 7.95 -4.44 -15.79
N VAL A 39 7.87 -3.33 -15.07
CA VAL A 39 7.01 -3.14 -13.89
C VAL A 39 6.04 -2.00 -14.16
N HIS A 40 4.75 -2.30 -14.17
CA HIS A 40 3.70 -1.28 -14.20
C HIS A 40 3.31 -0.92 -12.76
N TYR A 41 3.25 0.38 -12.46
CA TYR A 41 2.97 0.86 -11.11
C TYR A 41 2.32 2.24 -11.09
N ASP A 42 1.74 2.57 -9.94
CA ASP A 42 1.22 3.90 -9.64
C ASP A 42 2.00 4.50 -8.46
N ILE A 43 1.99 5.82 -8.32
CA ILE A 43 2.50 6.51 -7.14
C ILE A 43 1.36 7.24 -6.46
N SER A 44 1.12 6.94 -5.18
CA SER A 44 0.09 7.58 -4.37
C SER A 44 0.62 8.00 -3.00
N PHE A 45 -0.01 9.01 -2.43
CA PHE A 45 0.28 9.52 -1.10
C PHE A 45 -0.84 9.12 -0.12
N GLY A 46 -0.45 8.58 1.03
CA GLY A 46 -1.37 8.25 2.12
C GLY A 46 -0.84 8.61 3.51
N GLY A 47 0.17 9.50 3.56
CA GLY A 47 0.97 9.87 4.71
C GLY A 47 2.47 9.75 4.46
N SER A 48 2.83 8.95 3.47
CA SER A 48 4.09 8.88 2.73
C SER A 48 3.75 8.58 1.28
N PHE A 49 4.72 8.71 0.35
CA PHE A 49 4.55 8.23 -1.01
C PHE A 49 4.84 6.73 -1.10
N PHE A 50 3.98 6.06 -1.84
CA PHE A 50 4.03 4.62 -2.12
C PHE A 50 4.15 4.37 -3.61
N ALA A 51 5.02 3.45 -4.01
CA ALA A 51 4.92 2.78 -5.30
C ALA A 51 3.98 1.58 -5.15
N LEU A 52 2.84 1.60 -5.85
CA LEU A 52 1.78 0.60 -5.77
C LEU A 52 1.88 -0.33 -6.96
N VAL A 53 2.08 -1.62 -6.72
CA VAL A 53 2.30 -2.63 -7.78
C VAL A 53 1.34 -3.80 -7.60
N ASP A 54 0.57 -4.09 -8.64
CA ASP A 54 -0.10 -5.38 -8.77
C ASP A 54 0.91 -6.44 -9.19
N ILE A 55 1.29 -7.33 -8.25
CA ILE A 55 2.31 -8.34 -8.52
C ILE A 55 1.79 -9.53 -9.33
N GLU A 56 0.48 -9.61 -9.57
CA GLU A 56 -0.10 -10.62 -10.45
C GLU A 56 0.35 -10.44 -11.90
N GLN A 57 0.82 -9.22 -12.29
CA GLN A 57 1.47 -8.99 -13.58
C GLN A 57 2.70 -9.90 -13.82
N PHE A 58 3.30 -10.42 -12.74
CA PHE A 58 4.43 -11.38 -12.79
C PHE A 58 4.01 -12.82 -12.48
N GLY A 59 2.71 -13.07 -12.23
CA GLY A 59 2.23 -14.35 -11.71
C GLY A 59 2.63 -14.60 -10.25
N TRP A 60 2.94 -13.54 -9.49
CA TRP A 60 3.31 -13.63 -8.08
C TRP A 60 2.12 -13.41 -7.17
N HIS A 61 2.23 -13.94 -5.94
CA HIS A 61 1.22 -13.77 -4.89
C HIS A 61 1.88 -13.34 -3.59
N VAL A 62 1.09 -12.63 -2.75
CA VAL A 62 1.52 -12.25 -1.41
C VAL A 62 1.21 -13.40 -0.45
N ASP A 63 2.22 -14.12 -0.03
CA ASP A 63 2.16 -15.16 0.99
C ASP A 63 3.44 -15.15 1.87
N PRO A 64 3.45 -15.81 3.03
CA PRO A 64 4.61 -15.78 3.92
C PRO A 64 5.92 -16.30 3.29
N GLN A 65 5.85 -17.20 2.31
CA GLN A 65 7.03 -17.77 1.67
C GLN A 65 7.61 -16.82 0.62
N SER A 66 6.78 -15.99 -0.01
CA SER A 66 7.21 -15.02 -1.02
C SER A 66 7.86 -13.75 -0.43
N ILE A 67 7.74 -13.51 0.89
CA ILE A 67 8.20 -12.26 1.52
C ILE A 67 9.68 -11.94 1.25
N PRO A 68 10.64 -12.86 1.32
CA PRO A 68 12.03 -12.53 1.01
C PRO A 68 12.21 -12.01 -0.42
N GLN A 69 11.57 -12.64 -1.41
CA GLN A 69 11.58 -12.20 -2.80
C GLN A 69 10.90 -10.83 -2.97
N LEU A 70 9.73 -10.66 -2.38
CA LEU A 70 8.95 -9.41 -2.47
C LEU A 70 9.67 -8.25 -1.80
N THR A 71 10.39 -8.51 -0.70
CA THR A 71 11.19 -7.51 0.00
C THR A 71 12.36 -7.04 -0.87
N ASP A 72 13.14 -7.94 -1.46
CA ASP A 72 14.23 -7.60 -2.36
C ASP A 72 13.72 -6.81 -3.58
N PHE A 73 12.64 -7.27 -4.20
CA PHE A 73 12.01 -6.58 -5.32
C PHE A 73 11.50 -5.18 -4.93
N GLY A 74 10.81 -5.05 -3.79
CA GLY A 74 10.25 -3.77 -3.33
C GLY A 74 11.33 -2.73 -3.05
N MET A 75 12.46 -3.13 -2.46
CA MET A 75 13.60 -2.23 -2.23
C MET A 75 14.20 -1.73 -3.54
N LYS A 76 14.46 -2.64 -4.49
CA LYS A 76 14.96 -2.27 -5.83
C LYS A 76 14.00 -1.35 -6.57
N LEU A 77 12.69 -1.59 -6.45
CA LEU A 77 11.67 -0.72 -7.03
C LEU A 77 11.72 0.69 -6.44
N ILE A 78 11.82 0.82 -5.11
CA ILE A 78 11.93 2.13 -4.44
C ILE A 78 13.16 2.90 -4.96
N GLU A 79 14.31 2.24 -5.07
CA GLU A 79 15.53 2.85 -5.61
C GLU A 79 15.34 3.33 -7.06
N LYS A 80 14.76 2.49 -7.91
CA LYS A 80 14.48 2.81 -9.30
C LYS A 80 13.51 3.99 -9.44
N VAL A 81 12.40 3.95 -8.73
CA VAL A 81 11.40 5.03 -8.76
C VAL A 81 12.02 6.37 -8.35
N ASN A 82 12.81 6.40 -7.27
CA ASN A 82 13.47 7.62 -6.82
C ASN A 82 14.57 8.13 -7.77
N ALA A 83 15.18 7.24 -8.56
CA ALA A 83 16.16 7.63 -9.58
C ALA A 83 15.50 8.19 -10.85
N GLU A 84 14.30 7.74 -11.19
CA GLU A 84 13.66 8.01 -12.48
C GLU A 84 12.53 9.05 -12.39
N VAL A 85 11.91 9.20 -11.20
CA VAL A 85 10.71 10.03 -11.02
C VAL A 85 10.97 11.14 -10.02
N GLU A 86 10.84 12.39 -10.46
CA GLU A 86 10.82 13.53 -9.53
C GLU A 86 9.54 13.48 -8.68
N ILE A 87 9.73 13.36 -7.37
CA ILE A 87 8.68 13.35 -6.37
C ILE A 87 8.67 14.68 -5.63
N ARG A 88 7.48 15.28 -5.48
CA ARG A 88 7.30 16.48 -4.69
C ARG A 88 5.88 16.56 -4.15
N HIS A 89 5.75 16.55 -2.83
CA HIS A 89 4.45 16.80 -2.20
C HIS A 89 4.07 18.28 -2.38
N PRO A 90 2.78 18.59 -2.68
CA PRO A 90 2.37 19.98 -2.96
C PRO A 90 2.52 20.94 -1.77
N GLU A 91 2.50 20.45 -0.53
CA GLU A 91 2.49 21.29 0.68
C GLU A 91 3.57 20.93 1.69
N LEU A 92 4.16 19.73 1.61
CA LEU A 92 5.13 19.22 2.58
C LEU A 92 6.50 19.03 1.92
N ASP A 93 7.55 19.11 2.73
CA ASP A 93 8.92 18.82 2.26
C ASP A 93 9.16 17.29 2.21
N ILE A 94 8.46 16.63 1.29
CA ILE A 94 8.56 15.19 1.02
C ILE A 94 8.86 15.03 -0.47
N THR A 95 10.01 14.45 -0.77
CA THR A 95 10.59 14.37 -2.11
C THR A 95 11.01 12.97 -2.53
N THR A 96 10.61 11.95 -1.77
CA THR A 96 10.96 10.54 -2.02
C THR A 96 9.75 9.63 -1.93
N VAL A 97 9.81 8.52 -2.65
CA VAL A 97 8.99 7.33 -2.39
C VAL A 97 9.77 6.45 -1.41
N ASP A 98 9.20 6.23 -0.22
CA ASP A 98 9.89 5.49 0.84
C ASP A 98 9.35 4.07 1.02
N LEU A 99 8.22 3.74 0.37
CA LEU A 99 7.54 2.47 0.54
C LEU A 99 7.09 1.91 -0.81
N ALA A 100 7.20 0.57 -0.93
CA ALA A 100 6.57 -0.19 -2.01
C ALA A 100 5.40 -0.98 -1.45
N GLU A 101 4.21 -0.79 -2.00
CA GLU A 101 3.02 -1.57 -1.68
C GLU A 101 2.77 -2.58 -2.79
N LEU A 102 3.05 -3.84 -2.48
CA LEU A 102 2.89 -4.95 -3.39
C LEU A 102 1.58 -5.68 -3.05
N TYR A 103 0.68 -5.82 -4.02
CA TYR A 103 -0.64 -6.38 -3.76
C TYR A 103 -1.08 -7.38 -4.84
N CYS A 104 -2.05 -8.22 -4.48
CA CYS A 104 -2.68 -9.19 -5.37
C CYS A 104 -4.16 -9.41 -4.99
N SER A 105 -4.86 -10.22 -5.74
CA SER A 105 -6.16 -10.79 -5.35
C SER A 105 -6.02 -11.71 -4.13
N THR A 106 -7.13 -12.02 -3.49
CA THR A 106 -7.20 -12.95 -2.36
C THR A 106 -8.47 -13.79 -2.43
N ASP A 107 -8.38 -15.05 -2.01
CA ASP A 107 -9.53 -15.95 -1.87
C ASP A 107 -10.15 -15.88 -0.46
N THR A 108 -9.62 -15.05 0.43
CA THR A 108 -10.14 -14.89 1.80
C THR A 108 -11.52 -14.23 1.76
N PRO A 109 -12.58 -14.91 2.23
CA PRO A 109 -13.93 -14.38 2.21
C PRO A 109 -14.04 -13.03 2.92
N GLY A 110 -14.62 -12.04 2.24
CA GLY A 110 -14.85 -10.70 2.78
C GLY A 110 -13.63 -9.77 2.69
N CYS A 111 -12.53 -10.20 2.10
CA CYS A 111 -11.38 -9.35 1.75
C CYS A 111 -11.40 -8.98 0.26
N ASP A 112 -11.02 -7.76 -0.07
CA ASP A 112 -10.99 -7.27 -1.45
C ASP A 112 -9.65 -7.54 -2.12
N LYS A 113 -8.54 -7.34 -1.38
CA LYS A 113 -7.17 -7.55 -1.84
C LYS A 113 -6.27 -7.99 -0.68
N ARG A 114 -5.10 -8.54 -1.02
CA ARG A 114 -4.02 -8.85 -0.07
C ARG A 114 -2.78 -8.06 -0.42
N ASN A 115 -2.03 -7.58 0.59
CA ASN A 115 -0.80 -6.82 0.38
C ASN A 115 0.33 -7.16 1.34
N VAL A 116 1.49 -6.64 0.96
CA VAL A 116 2.64 -6.41 1.84
C VAL A 116 3.23 -5.04 1.51
N VAL A 117 3.58 -4.27 2.53
CA VAL A 117 4.33 -3.02 2.37
C VAL A 117 5.77 -3.25 2.75
N ILE A 118 6.67 -2.90 1.82
CA ILE A 118 8.12 -2.99 1.97
C ILE A 118 8.68 -1.60 2.23
N PHE A 119 9.58 -1.47 3.21
CA PHE A 119 10.14 -0.18 3.62
C PHE A 119 11.45 -0.33 4.39
N GLY A 120 12.11 0.82 4.70
CA GLY A 120 13.29 0.89 5.54
C GLY A 120 14.46 0.06 4.99
N ASP A 121 15.05 -0.77 5.84
CA ASP A 121 16.12 -1.69 5.46
C ASP A 121 15.55 -3.11 5.36
N HIS A 122 14.98 -3.44 4.21
CA HIS A 122 14.39 -4.76 3.89
C HIS A 122 13.34 -5.23 4.90
N MET A 123 12.47 -4.32 5.35
CA MET A 123 11.37 -4.65 6.27
C MET A 123 10.06 -4.86 5.53
N ALA A 124 9.25 -5.82 6.00
CA ALA A 124 7.90 -6.10 5.54
C ALA A 124 6.90 -5.81 6.66
N ASP A 125 5.90 -4.96 6.41
CA ASP A 125 4.84 -4.68 7.38
C ASP A 125 3.94 -5.91 7.54
N ARG A 126 3.76 -6.36 8.78
CA ARG A 126 2.86 -7.48 9.10
C ARG A 126 1.38 -7.10 9.09
N SER A 127 1.09 -5.81 9.14
CA SER A 127 -0.26 -5.28 8.96
C SER A 127 -0.52 -4.92 7.49
N PRO A 128 -1.80 -4.64 7.09
CA PRO A 128 -2.09 -4.08 5.77
C PRO A 128 -1.52 -2.67 5.54
N CYS A 129 -0.92 -2.03 6.55
CA CYS A 129 -0.44 -0.66 6.55
C CYS A 129 -1.55 0.39 6.42
N GLY A 130 -1.74 1.24 7.43
CA GLY A 130 -2.81 2.25 7.43
C GLY A 130 -2.63 3.34 6.38
N THR A 131 -1.40 3.83 6.21
CA THR A 131 -1.04 4.83 5.19
C THR A 131 -1.05 4.23 3.79
N GLY A 132 -0.58 2.98 3.63
CA GLY A 132 -0.68 2.22 2.37
C GLY A 132 -2.12 1.97 1.97
N THR A 133 -2.97 1.49 2.88
CA THR A 133 -4.42 1.33 2.63
C THR A 133 -5.05 2.65 2.15
N SER A 134 -4.67 3.78 2.75
CA SER A 134 -5.18 5.10 2.34
C SER A 134 -4.68 5.50 0.94
N ALA A 135 -3.41 5.24 0.61
CA ALA A 135 -2.85 5.45 -0.73
C ALA A 135 -3.55 4.57 -1.77
N LYS A 136 -3.81 3.30 -1.45
CA LYS A 136 -4.54 2.37 -2.31
C LYS A 136 -5.98 2.84 -2.56
N LEU A 137 -6.70 3.24 -1.53
CA LEU A 137 -8.06 3.77 -1.67
C LEU A 137 -8.12 5.01 -2.55
N ALA A 138 -7.16 5.94 -2.41
CA ALA A 138 -7.08 7.12 -3.26
C ALA A 138 -6.86 6.74 -4.73
N THR A 139 -6.03 5.74 -5.00
CA THR A 139 -5.82 5.18 -6.35
C THR A 139 -7.10 4.59 -6.91
N LEU A 140 -7.75 3.68 -6.17
CA LEU A 140 -8.98 3.02 -6.59
C LEU A 140 -10.10 4.02 -6.86
N TYR A 141 -10.26 5.01 -5.98
CA TYR A 141 -11.26 6.08 -6.14
C TYR A 141 -11.00 6.91 -7.40
N LYS A 142 -9.76 7.32 -7.63
CA LYS A 142 -9.40 8.12 -8.79
C LYS A 142 -9.58 7.37 -10.11
N LYS A 143 -9.29 6.05 -10.10
CA LYS A 143 -9.52 5.16 -11.25
C LYS A 143 -11.00 4.75 -11.43
N GLY A 144 -11.89 5.16 -10.51
CA GLY A 144 -13.33 4.84 -10.58
C GLY A 144 -13.69 3.41 -10.17
N GLU A 145 -12.75 2.71 -9.53
CA GLU A 145 -12.91 1.32 -9.09
C GLU A 145 -13.64 1.19 -7.74
N ILE A 146 -13.66 2.27 -6.96
CA ILE A 146 -14.39 2.36 -5.68
C ILE A 146 -15.11 3.70 -5.55
N LYS A 147 -16.21 3.74 -4.79
CA LYS A 147 -17.00 4.95 -4.51
C LYS A 147 -16.84 5.38 -3.05
N VAL A 148 -17.05 6.67 -2.78
CA VAL A 148 -17.10 7.19 -1.41
C VAL A 148 -18.17 6.45 -0.61
N GLY A 149 -17.81 5.98 0.59
CA GLY A 149 -18.68 5.20 1.47
C GLY A 149 -18.75 3.71 1.14
N GLN A 150 -18.10 3.26 0.09
CA GLN A 150 -17.93 1.84 -0.19
C GLN A 150 -16.80 1.27 0.66
N PRO A 151 -17.06 0.25 1.51
CA PRO A 151 -16.01 -0.35 2.32
C PRO A 151 -14.99 -1.10 1.45
N PHE A 152 -13.75 -1.10 1.90
CA PHE A 152 -12.65 -1.86 1.33
C PHE A 152 -11.93 -2.62 2.45
N VAL A 153 -11.73 -3.91 2.29
CA VAL A 153 -11.04 -4.76 3.26
C VAL A 153 -9.73 -5.23 2.68
N TYR A 154 -8.65 -4.78 3.29
CA TYR A 154 -7.30 -5.17 2.92
C TYR A 154 -6.75 -6.21 3.90
N GLU A 155 -6.20 -7.29 3.38
CA GLU A 155 -5.57 -8.35 4.15
C GLU A 155 -4.04 -8.29 4.00
N SER A 156 -3.31 -8.51 5.11
CA SER A 156 -1.85 -8.64 5.06
C SER A 156 -1.42 -10.09 4.78
N PHE A 157 -0.13 -10.29 4.51
CA PHE A 157 0.44 -11.62 4.28
C PHE A 157 0.33 -12.57 5.48
N ILE A 158 0.07 -12.07 6.69
CA ILE A 158 -0.20 -12.90 7.89
C ILE A 158 -1.70 -13.04 8.20
N GLY A 159 -2.58 -12.53 7.35
CA GLY A 159 -4.03 -12.63 7.52
C GLY A 159 -4.65 -11.57 8.44
N SER A 160 -3.90 -10.54 8.90
CA SER A 160 -4.52 -9.42 9.60
C SER A 160 -5.27 -8.53 8.61
N GLN A 161 -6.35 -7.88 9.06
CA GLN A 161 -7.25 -7.15 8.18
C GLN A 161 -7.45 -5.71 8.65
N PHE A 162 -7.48 -4.78 7.70
CA PHE A 162 -7.97 -3.41 7.87
C PHE A 162 -9.22 -3.21 7.03
N LYS A 163 -10.21 -2.58 7.62
CA LYS A 163 -11.41 -2.14 6.92
C LYS A 163 -11.38 -0.61 6.82
N ALA A 164 -11.48 -0.08 5.63
CA ALA A 164 -11.44 1.35 5.33
C ALA A 164 -12.62 1.76 4.44
#